data_db092663aaa20b580335d17a9f7ab49f
#
_entry.id   db092663aaa20b580335d17a9f7ab49f
#
_cell.length_a   1.000
_cell.length_b   1.000
_cell.length_c   1.000
_cell.angle_alpha   90.00
_cell.angle_beta   90.00
_cell.angle_gamma   90.00
#
_symmetry.space_group_name_H-M   'P 1'
#
loop_
_entity.id
_entity.type
_entity.pdbx_description
1 polymer ?
#
loop_
_entity_poly.entity_id
_entity_poly.type
_entity_poly.pdbx_seq_one_letter_code
_entity_poly.pdbx_strand_id
1 'polypeptide(L)'
;MEKPYVVGIDIGGTNTVFGVVDARGTILYSSSIKTGKYTDVDDYVSELANGLKLVIDQAGGVDKIKGIGVGAPNGNFFNGCIEFAPNLPWKGKIPLAQLISEKVGGVPVALTNDANAAAIGEMTYGAARGMKDFIVITLGTGVGTVSYTHLTLPT
;
A
#
# COMPACT_ATOMS: atom_id res chain seq x y z
N MET A 1 -15.05 -19.41 -2.21
CA MET A 1 -14.29 -19.18 -3.46
C MET A 1 -12.87 -18.77 -3.08
N GLU A 2 -11.85 -19.33 -3.72
CA GLU A 2 -10.45 -18.99 -3.38
C GLU A 2 -10.12 -17.57 -3.83
N LYS A 3 -9.45 -16.80 -2.94
CA LYS A 3 -8.99 -15.43 -3.22
C LYS A 3 -7.46 -15.44 -3.33
N PRO A 4 -6.91 -15.75 -4.52
CA PRO A 4 -5.49 -16.01 -4.68
C PRO A 4 -4.63 -14.74 -4.73
N TYR A 5 -5.24 -13.56 -4.84
CA TYR A 5 -4.53 -12.32 -5.10
C TYR A 5 -4.71 -11.29 -3.98
N VAL A 6 -3.75 -10.42 -3.87
CA VAL A 6 -3.79 -9.18 -3.08
C VAL A 6 -3.49 -7.99 -3.99
N VAL A 7 -3.89 -6.80 -3.58
CA VAL A 7 -3.50 -5.56 -4.23
C VAL A 7 -2.47 -4.84 -3.35
N GLY A 8 -1.39 -4.38 -3.95
CA GLY A 8 -0.43 -3.49 -3.33
C GLY A 8 -0.60 -2.06 -3.85
N ILE A 9 -0.51 -1.07 -2.98
CA ILE A 9 -0.54 0.35 -3.31
C ILE A 9 0.64 1.04 -2.62
N ASP A 10 1.46 1.74 -3.39
CA ASP A 10 2.55 2.58 -2.89
C ASP A 10 2.23 4.04 -3.20
N ILE A 11 2.01 4.83 -2.15
CA ILE A 11 1.63 6.25 -2.25
C ILE A 11 2.85 7.12 -2.03
N GLY A 12 3.37 7.69 -3.10
CA GLY A 12 4.38 8.76 -3.04
C GLY A 12 3.76 10.15 -3.19
N GLY A 13 4.51 11.19 -2.86
CA GLY A 13 4.05 12.59 -3.01
C GLY A 13 3.77 12.99 -4.46
N THR A 14 4.44 12.37 -5.43
CA THR A 14 4.28 12.66 -6.86
C THR A 14 3.38 11.65 -7.56
N ASN A 15 3.62 10.38 -7.35
CA ASN A 15 2.90 9.29 -8.00
C ASN A 15 2.41 8.28 -6.96
N THR A 16 1.28 7.65 -7.26
CA THR A 16 0.80 6.44 -6.59
C THR A 16 0.88 5.29 -7.59
N VAL A 17 1.59 4.23 -7.23
CA VAL A 17 1.71 2.99 -8.01
C VAL A 17 0.90 1.90 -7.32
N PHE A 18 0.21 1.08 -8.11
CA PHE A 18 -0.59 -0.03 -7.57
C PHE A 18 -0.61 -1.21 -8.52
N GLY A 19 -0.84 -2.39 -7.95
CA GLY A 19 -0.89 -3.61 -8.76
C GLY A 19 -1.47 -4.81 -8.03
N VAL A 20 -1.85 -5.81 -8.81
CA VAL A 20 -2.31 -7.11 -8.34
C VAL A 20 -1.12 -8.05 -8.22
N VAL A 21 -1.00 -8.72 -7.08
CA VAL A 21 0.13 -9.56 -6.72
C VAL A 21 -0.34 -10.96 -6.34
N ASP A 22 0.35 -11.99 -6.80
CA ASP A 22 0.09 -13.39 -6.43
C ASP A 22 0.80 -13.78 -5.11
N ALA A 23 0.53 -15.01 -4.64
CA ALA A 23 1.11 -15.54 -3.40
C ALA A 23 2.65 -15.69 -3.43
N ARG A 24 3.28 -15.60 -4.60
CA ARG A 24 4.74 -15.66 -4.76
C ARG A 24 5.39 -14.29 -4.78
N GLY A 25 4.59 -13.22 -4.71
CA GLY A 25 5.06 -11.84 -4.81
C GLY A 25 5.22 -11.35 -6.26
N THR A 26 4.68 -12.09 -7.24
CA THR A 26 4.72 -11.68 -8.65
C THR A 26 3.65 -10.64 -8.93
N ILE A 27 4.04 -9.50 -9.47
CA ILE A 27 3.12 -8.47 -9.93
C ILE A 27 2.53 -8.89 -11.27
N LEU A 28 1.22 -9.15 -11.32
CA LEU A 28 0.52 -9.62 -12.51
C LEU A 28 0.06 -8.46 -13.39
N TYR A 29 -0.51 -7.43 -12.78
CA TYR A 29 -1.03 -6.23 -13.43
C TYR A 29 -0.69 -5.03 -12.57
N SER A 30 -0.29 -3.93 -13.18
CA SER A 30 0.03 -2.70 -12.45
C SER A 30 -0.35 -1.45 -13.23
N SER A 31 -0.57 -0.36 -12.52
CA SER A 31 -0.82 0.96 -13.09
C SER A 31 -0.39 2.05 -12.11
N SER A 32 -0.53 3.30 -12.49
CA SER A 32 -0.20 4.43 -11.63
C SER A 32 -1.08 5.64 -11.92
N ILE A 33 -1.22 6.50 -10.90
CA ILE A 33 -1.84 7.82 -11.01
C ILE A 33 -0.91 8.89 -10.44
N LYS A 34 -1.17 10.16 -10.78
CA LYS A 34 -0.44 11.31 -10.22
C LYS A 34 -1.05 11.71 -8.88
N THR A 35 -0.36 11.46 -7.76
CA THR A 35 -0.81 11.87 -6.42
C THR A 35 -0.99 13.38 -6.32
N GLY A 36 0.04 14.14 -6.70
CA GLY A 36 0.09 15.59 -6.55
C GLY A 36 -0.92 16.37 -7.39
N LYS A 37 -1.64 15.71 -8.32
CA LYS A 37 -2.70 16.35 -9.13
C LYS A 37 -3.95 16.65 -8.32
N TYR A 38 -4.21 15.88 -7.23
CA TYR A 38 -5.46 15.92 -6.49
C TYR A 38 -5.25 16.63 -5.15
N THR A 39 -5.81 17.82 -4.99
CA THR A 39 -5.79 18.57 -3.73
C THR A 39 -6.90 18.14 -2.77
N ASP A 40 -7.95 17.54 -3.29
CA ASP A 40 -9.03 16.91 -2.54
C ASP A 40 -8.82 15.40 -2.45
N VAL A 41 -9.00 14.83 -1.23
CA VAL A 41 -8.78 13.41 -0.99
C VAL A 41 -9.86 12.52 -1.60
N ASP A 42 -11.11 13.00 -1.68
CA ASP A 42 -12.21 12.22 -2.26
C ASP A 42 -12.05 12.10 -3.77
N ASP A 43 -11.57 13.15 -4.44
CA ASP A 43 -11.22 13.11 -5.86
C ASP A 43 -10.06 12.14 -6.11
N TYR A 44 -9.04 12.19 -5.26
CA TYR A 44 -7.91 11.26 -5.33
C TYR A 44 -8.35 9.80 -5.16
N VAL A 45 -9.13 9.50 -4.12
CA VAL A 45 -9.60 8.13 -3.85
C VAL A 45 -10.52 7.64 -4.97
N SER A 46 -11.32 8.52 -5.56
CA SER A 46 -12.18 8.17 -6.69
C SER A 46 -11.35 7.77 -7.93
N GLU A 47 -10.31 8.54 -8.26
CA GLU A 47 -9.43 8.20 -9.37
C GLU A 47 -8.61 6.94 -9.09
N LEU A 48 -8.09 6.79 -7.86
CA LEU A 48 -7.41 5.57 -7.45
C LEU A 48 -8.32 4.34 -7.58
N ALA A 49 -9.58 4.44 -7.14
CA ALA A 49 -10.55 3.36 -7.25
C ALA A 49 -10.86 2.98 -8.71
N ASN A 50 -10.93 3.96 -9.61
CA ASN A 50 -11.08 3.72 -11.05
C ASN A 50 -9.89 2.92 -11.61
N GLY A 51 -8.67 3.32 -11.26
CA GLY A 51 -7.46 2.61 -11.67
C GLY A 51 -7.37 1.20 -11.07
N LEU A 52 -7.71 1.05 -9.79
CA LEU A 52 -7.75 -0.24 -9.10
C LEU A 52 -8.75 -1.19 -9.75
N LYS A 53 -9.94 -0.69 -10.09
CA LYS A 53 -10.96 -1.49 -10.77
C LYS A 53 -10.42 -2.10 -12.07
N LEU A 54 -9.70 -1.34 -12.87
CA LEU A 54 -9.13 -1.84 -14.13
C LEU A 54 -8.15 -3.00 -13.91
N VAL A 55 -7.20 -2.88 -12.97
CA VAL A 55 -6.22 -3.96 -12.71
C VAL A 55 -6.87 -5.16 -11.99
N ILE A 56 -7.87 -4.94 -11.17
CA ILE A 56 -8.64 -5.99 -10.50
C ILE A 56 -9.49 -6.77 -11.50
N ASP A 57 -10.15 -6.10 -12.44
CA ASP A 57 -10.95 -6.74 -13.48
C ASP A 57 -10.08 -7.61 -14.40
N GLN A 58 -8.85 -7.17 -14.72
CA GLN A 58 -7.87 -7.98 -15.46
C GLN A 58 -7.46 -9.25 -14.70
N ALA A 59 -7.49 -9.22 -13.37
CA ALA A 59 -7.20 -10.39 -12.52
C ALA A 59 -8.41 -11.29 -12.26
N GLY A 60 -9.55 -11.01 -12.86
CA GLY A 60 -10.77 -11.81 -12.73
C GLY A 60 -11.80 -11.26 -11.73
N GLY A 61 -11.64 -10.01 -11.32
CA GLY A 61 -12.61 -9.28 -10.51
C GLY A 61 -12.35 -9.27 -9.00
N VAL A 62 -13.13 -8.48 -8.29
CA VAL A 62 -12.97 -8.22 -6.85
C VAL A 62 -13.08 -9.49 -5.99
N ASP A 63 -13.84 -10.48 -6.44
CA ASP A 63 -14.00 -11.76 -5.75
C ASP A 63 -12.71 -12.58 -5.67
N LYS A 64 -11.71 -12.26 -6.49
CA LYS A 64 -10.37 -12.88 -6.46
C LYS A 64 -9.41 -12.17 -5.51
N ILE A 65 -9.77 -11.01 -4.97
CA ILE A 65 -8.91 -10.19 -4.13
C ILE A 65 -9.17 -10.50 -2.65
N LYS A 66 -8.12 -10.91 -1.94
CA LYS A 66 -8.16 -11.21 -0.51
C LYS A 66 -8.12 -9.94 0.35
N GLY A 67 -7.36 -8.94 -0.09
CA GLY A 67 -7.16 -7.68 0.62
C GLY A 67 -6.29 -6.72 -0.16
N ILE A 68 -6.17 -5.51 0.34
CA ILE A 68 -5.37 -4.42 -0.21
C ILE A 68 -4.36 -3.98 0.86
N GLY A 69 -3.07 -3.95 0.50
CA GLY A 69 -2.01 -3.39 1.34
C GLY A 69 -1.58 -2.01 0.82
N VAL A 70 -1.47 -1.03 1.69
CA VAL A 70 -1.09 0.34 1.34
C VAL A 70 0.15 0.76 2.12
N GLY A 71 1.21 1.15 1.42
CA GLY A 71 2.34 1.89 1.94
C GLY A 71 2.16 3.38 1.67
N ALA A 72 2.22 4.22 2.69
CA ALA A 72 2.01 5.65 2.54
C ALA A 72 2.87 6.46 3.53
N PRO A 73 3.28 7.70 3.16
CA PRO A 73 3.93 8.58 4.11
C PRO A 73 3.06 8.80 5.35
N ASN A 74 3.65 8.69 6.53
CA ASN A 74 2.96 8.81 7.82
C ASN A 74 1.72 7.91 7.97
N GLY A 75 1.72 6.76 7.31
CA GLY A 75 0.67 5.75 7.45
C GLY A 75 0.69 5.09 8.83
N ASN A 76 -0.45 5.09 9.51
CA ASN A 76 -0.65 4.48 10.82
C ASN A 76 -1.46 3.19 10.68
N PHE A 77 -0.81 2.05 10.97
CA PHE A 77 -1.41 0.73 10.84
C PHE A 77 -2.61 0.49 11.77
N PHE A 78 -2.57 1.04 12.97
CA PHE A 78 -3.59 0.77 13.99
C PHE A 78 -4.95 1.42 13.70
N ASN A 79 -4.97 2.52 12.97
CA ASN A 79 -6.21 3.26 12.67
C ASN A 79 -6.49 3.41 11.17
N GLY A 80 -5.60 2.93 10.30
CA GLY A 80 -5.78 3.02 8.84
C GLY A 80 -5.72 4.44 8.26
N CYS A 81 -5.12 5.38 9.00
CA CYS A 81 -5.06 6.77 8.60
C CYS A 81 -3.66 7.18 8.12
N ILE A 82 -3.62 8.17 7.23
CA ILE A 82 -2.42 8.99 7.02
C ILE A 82 -2.52 10.16 8.00
N GLU A 83 -1.45 10.40 8.77
CA GLU A 83 -1.45 11.42 9.82
C GLU A 83 -0.41 12.51 9.53
N PHE A 84 -0.89 13.72 9.18
CA PHE A 84 -0.08 14.92 9.00
C PHE A 84 1.13 14.74 8.06
N ALA A 85 0.96 14.04 6.94
CA ALA A 85 2.02 13.81 5.98
C ALA A 85 2.41 15.11 5.25
N PRO A 86 3.66 15.60 5.40
CA PRO A 86 4.08 16.88 4.81
C PRO A 86 4.19 16.82 3.28
N ASN A 87 4.46 15.64 2.74
CA ASN A 87 4.71 15.39 1.32
C ASN A 87 3.43 15.12 0.52
N LEU A 88 2.26 15.09 1.18
CA LEU A 88 0.99 14.89 0.53
C LEU A 88 0.18 16.21 0.52
N PRO A 89 -0.65 16.42 -0.52
CA PRO A 89 -1.45 17.65 -0.62
C PRO A 89 -2.53 17.75 0.45
N TRP A 90 -2.97 16.61 1.02
CA TRP A 90 -4.01 16.55 2.04
C TRP A 90 -3.43 16.78 3.44
N LYS A 91 -4.14 17.54 4.25
CA LYS A 91 -3.68 17.91 5.59
C LYS A 91 -4.51 17.21 6.68
N GLY A 92 -3.90 17.05 7.84
CA GLY A 92 -4.56 16.48 9.01
C GLY A 92 -4.54 14.94 9.01
N LYS A 93 -5.59 14.35 9.55
CA LYS A 93 -5.77 12.92 9.68
C LYS A 93 -6.77 12.41 8.65
N ILE A 94 -6.30 11.59 7.72
CA ILE A 94 -7.08 11.08 6.59
C ILE A 94 -7.36 9.59 6.79
N PRO A 95 -8.62 9.13 6.92
CA PRO A 95 -8.98 7.72 7.11
C PRO A 95 -8.90 6.94 5.78
N LEU A 96 -7.72 6.91 5.17
CA LEU A 96 -7.55 6.48 3.79
C LEU A 96 -7.90 5.00 3.57
N ALA A 97 -7.58 4.12 4.52
CA ALA A 97 -7.92 2.70 4.40
C ALA A 97 -9.43 2.48 4.29
N GLN A 98 -10.22 3.20 5.09
CA GLN A 98 -11.68 3.16 5.03
C GLN A 98 -12.20 3.69 3.70
N LEU A 99 -11.72 4.87 3.27
CA LEU A 99 -12.14 5.50 2.01
C LEU A 99 -11.88 4.60 0.79
N ILE A 100 -10.72 3.95 0.74
CA ILE A 100 -10.40 2.99 -0.33
C ILE A 100 -11.34 1.78 -0.26
N SER A 101 -11.51 1.17 0.91
CA SER A 101 -12.36 -0.02 1.09
C SER A 101 -13.79 0.24 0.61
N GLU A 102 -14.37 1.38 0.97
CA GLU A 102 -15.72 1.77 0.55
C GLU A 102 -15.87 1.88 -0.98
N LYS A 103 -14.84 2.40 -1.66
CA LYS A 103 -14.85 2.60 -3.12
C LYS A 103 -14.58 1.31 -3.91
N VAL A 104 -13.96 0.30 -3.30
CA VAL A 104 -13.60 -0.97 -3.98
C VAL A 104 -14.41 -2.17 -3.49
N GLY A 105 -15.66 -1.95 -3.08
CA GLY A 105 -16.60 -3.01 -2.75
C GLY A 105 -16.39 -3.67 -1.39
N GLY A 106 -15.83 -2.96 -0.41
CA GLY A 106 -15.65 -3.45 0.96
C GLY A 106 -14.47 -4.42 1.14
N VAL A 107 -13.55 -4.47 0.19
CA VAL A 107 -12.32 -5.28 0.35
C VAL A 107 -11.52 -4.76 1.55
N PRO A 108 -11.04 -5.63 2.46
CA PRO A 108 -10.23 -5.22 3.60
C PRO A 108 -8.96 -4.48 3.17
N VAL A 109 -8.67 -3.34 3.80
CA VAL A 109 -7.49 -2.52 3.52
C VAL A 109 -6.64 -2.39 4.77
N ALA A 110 -5.36 -2.77 4.66
CA ALA A 110 -4.34 -2.53 5.67
C ALA A 110 -3.40 -1.43 5.17
N LEU A 111 -3.18 -0.40 5.99
CA LEU A 111 -2.33 0.73 5.65
C LEU A 111 -1.19 0.84 6.65
N THR A 112 0.02 1.08 6.19
CA THR A 112 1.20 1.31 7.03
C THR A 112 2.11 2.38 6.42
N ASN A 113 3.17 2.72 7.15
CA ASN A 113 4.21 3.59 6.61
C ASN A 113 4.93 2.92 5.43
N ASP A 114 5.32 3.70 4.42
CA ASP A 114 5.97 3.24 3.19
C ASP A 114 7.28 2.48 3.47
N ALA A 115 8.12 2.96 4.37
CA ALA A 115 9.35 2.28 4.75
C ALA A 115 9.09 0.95 5.48
N ASN A 116 8.04 0.88 6.32
CA ASN A 116 7.61 -0.37 6.95
C ASN A 116 7.11 -1.37 5.90
N ALA A 117 6.32 -0.92 4.93
CA ALA A 117 5.84 -1.79 3.85
C ALA A 117 7.01 -2.36 3.03
N ALA A 118 8.00 -1.54 2.68
CA ALA A 118 9.21 -1.97 1.98
C ALA A 118 10.00 -3.00 2.81
N ALA A 119 10.18 -2.77 4.11
CA ALA A 119 10.89 -3.68 4.99
C ALA A 119 10.20 -5.05 5.12
N ILE A 120 8.87 -5.07 5.22
CA ILE A 120 8.09 -6.32 5.23
C ILE A 120 8.22 -7.05 3.89
N GLY A 121 8.23 -6.33 2.77
CA GLY A 121 8.46 -6.89 1.44
C GLY A 121 9.83 -7.56 1.33
N GLU A 122 10.89 -6.90 1.76
CA GLU A 122 12.26 -7.44 1.78
C GLU A 122 12.38 -8.68 2.67
N MET A 123 11.71 -8.68 3.82
CA MET A 123 11.70 -9.83 4.74
C MET A 123 10.95 -11.03 4.15
N THR A 124 9.89 -10.79 3.39
CA THR A 124 9.03 -11.86 2.87
C THR A 124 9.57 -12.44 1.56
N TYR A 125 10.02 -11.59 0.65
CA TYR A 125 10.37 -11.95 -0.73
C TYR A 125 11.77 -11.52 -1.16
N GLY A 126 12.43 -10.62 -0.41
CA GLY A 126 13.67 -9.97 -0.80
C GLY A 126 14.91 -10.43 -0.04
N ALA A 127 15.87 -9.51 0.06
CA ALA A 127 17.21 -9.76 0.61
C ALA A 127 17.22 -10.07 2.11
N ALA A 128 16.22 -9.61 2.87
CA ALA A 128 16.11 -9.86 4.31
C ALA A 128 15.36 -11.17 4.64
N ARG A 129 15.06 -12.00 3.66
CA ARG A 129 14.33 -13.25 3.88
C ARG A 129 15.08 -14.19 4.83
N GLY A 130 14.41 -14.58 5.92
CA GLY A 130 15.00 -15.44 6.95
C GLY A 130 15.85 -14.71 7.98
N MET A 131 16.06 -13.40 7.84
CA MET A 131 16.73 -12.59 8.85
C MET A 131 15.78 -12.21 9.97
N LYS A 132 16.27 -12.22 11.20
CA LYS A 132 15.51 -11.78 12.38
C LYS A 132 15.79 -10.32 12.74
N ASP A 133 17.00 -9.87 12.41
CA ASP A 133 17.50 -8.54 12.69
C ASP A 133 18.05 -7.94 11.40
N PHE A 134 17.50 -6.81 10.98
CA PHE A 134 17.94 -6.10 9.78
C PHE A 134 17.52 -4.64 9.80
N ILE A 135 18.17 -3.83 8.98
CA ILE A 135 17.84 -2.43 8.76
C ILE A 135 17.53 -2.24 7.28
N VAL A 136 16.42 -1.57 6.99
CA VAL A 136 16.09 -1.10 5.64
C VAL A 136 16.26 0.42 5.60
N ILE A 137 16.99 0.90 4.61
CA ILE A 137 17.15 2.32 4.33
C ILE A 137 16.50 2.60 2.99
N THR A 138 15.48 3.44 2.98
CA THR A 138 14.80 3.90 1.76
C THR A 138 15.34 5.27 1.37
N LEU A 139 15.80 5.39 0.13
CA LEU A 139 16.33 6.63 -0.45
C LEU A 139 15.36 7.11 -1.54
N GLY A 140 14.71 8.24 -1.29
CA GLY A 140 13.77 8.86 -2.21
C GLY A 140 13.80 10.38 -2.08
N THR A 141 12.65 11.04 -2.04
CA THR A 141 12.55 12.48 -1.74
C THR A 141 13.12 12.82 -0.36
N GLY A 142 13.17 11.83 0.53
CA GLY A 142 13.81 11.85 1.84
C GLY A 142 14.51 10.54 2.11
N VAL A 143 15.12 10.42 3.31
CA VAL A 143 15.72 9.18 3.81
C VAL A 143 14.80 8.59 4.86
N GLY A 144 14.29 7.38 4.60
CA GLY A 144 13.55 6.58 5.57
C GLY A 144 14.42 5.45 6.11
N THR A 145 14.29 5.15 7.39
CA THR A 145 15.03 4.05 8.03
C THR A 145 14.09 3.23 8.90
N VAL A 146 14.12 1.93 8.73
CA VAL A 146 13.38 0.98 9.57
C VAL A 146 14.35 -0.06 10.10
N SER A 147 14.35 -0.25 11.40
CA SER A 147 15.13 -1.27 12.09
C SER A 147 14.17 -2.33 12.64
N TYR A 148 14.39 -3.58 12.28
CA TYR A 148 13.70 -4.73 12.86
C TYR A 148 14.66 -5.54 13.70
N THR A 149 14.28 -5.84 14.94
CA THR A 149 15.02 -6.68 15.86
C THR A 149 14.10 -7.75 16.45
N HIS A 150 14.56 -9.01 16.44
CA HIS A 150 13.83 -10.18 16.97
C HIS A 150 12.42 -10.37 16.40
N LEU A 151 12.21 -9.99 15.13
CA LEU A 151 10.91 -10.09 14.52
C LEU A 151 10.47 -11.55 14.38
N THR A 152 9.34 -11.89 15.01
CA THR A 152 8.58 -13.08 14.69
C THR A 152 7.35 -12.67 13.90
N LEU A 153 7.20 -13.20 12.68
CA LEU A 153 5.94 -13.05 11.96
C LEU A 153 4.83 -13.69 12.81
N PRO A 154 3.66 -13.05 12.96
CA PRO A 154 2.52 -13.74 13.52
C PRO A 154 2.20 -14.95 12.66
N THR A 155 2.22 -16.11 13.25
CA THR A 155 1.82 -17.38 12.64
C THR A 155 0.33 -17.44 12.46
#